data_69ef5c4a767dffce99f3f85296b3dded
#
_entry.id   69ef5c4a767dffce99f3f85296b3dded
#
_cell.length_a   1.000
_cell.length_b   1.000
_cell.length_c   1.000
_cell.angle_alpha   90.00
_cell.angle_beta   90.00
_cell.angle_gamma   90.00
#
_symmetry.space_group_name_H-M   'P 1'
#
loop_
_entity.id
_entity.type
_entity.pdbx_description
1 polymer ?
#
loop_
_entity_poly.entity_id
_entity_poly.type
_entity_poly.pdbx_seq_one_letter_code
_entity_poly.pdbx_strand_id
1 'polypeptide(L)'
;MLQIKNVNLNVGNTALLSNINLTLEQGKIYGVLGPNGAGKTTLFKSMLGLTDFSGEILSDGQPVSSRCFGSLIEYPAFYSRLTVEENLKLHAQYLGLKQPNIEAALKQVNLLDARKKLFSQLSLGMRQRLGIARAFLGDVQYLLLDEPT
;
A
#
# COMPACT_ATOMS: atom_id res chain seq x y z
N MET A 1 -12.29 -0.66 -12.20
CA MET A 1 -13.13 -1.28 -11.13
C MET A 1 -12.40 -2.48 -10.57
N LEU A 2 -12.23 -2.57 -9.25
CA LEU A 2 -11.61 -3.71 -8.58
C LEU A 2 -12.69 -4.67 -8.08
N GLN A 3 -12.57 -5.95 -8.43
CA GLN A 3 -13.50 -7.00 -8.01
C GLN A 3 -12.75 -8.08 -7.24
N ILE A 4 -13.26 -8.44 -6.09
CA ILE A 4 -12.81 -9.55 -5.26
C ILE A 4 -13.91 -10.58 -5.29
N LYS A 5 -13.62 -11.81 -5.72
CA LYS A 5 -14.62 -12.86 -5.95
C LYS A 5 -14.22 -14.14 -5.23
N ASN A 6 -15.08 -14.56 -4.31
CA ASN A 6 -14.98 -15.82 -3.57
C ASN A 6 -13.59 -16.02 -2.94
N VAL A 7 -12.97 -14.94 -2.42
CA VAL A 7 -11.64 -15.05 -1.83
C VAL A 7 -11.72 -15.74 -0.47
N ASN A 8 -10.94 -16.81 -0.35
CA ASN A 8 -10.78 -17.57 0.88
C ASN A 8 -9.29 -17.75 1.19
N LEU A 9 -8.95 -17.70 2.47
CA LEU A 9 -7.61 -17.93 2.96
C LEU A 9 -7.66 -18.64 4.30
N ASN A 10 -6.97 -19.79 4.38
CA ASN A 10 -6.82 -20.57 5.60
C ASN A 10 -5.36 -20.67 5.98
N VAL A 11 -5.07 -20.63 7.27
CA VAL A 11 -3.75 -20.95 7.83
C VAL A 11 -3.93 -22.13 8.79
N GLY A 12 -3.43 -23.27 8.37
CA GLY A 12 -3.72 -24.56 9.02
C GLY A 12 -5.24 -24.79 9.02
N ASN A 13 -5.83 -24.97 10.20
CA ASN A 13 -7.26 -25.21 10.38
C ASN A 13 -8.08 -23.92 10.65
N THR A 14 -7.44 -22.76 10.60
CA THR A 14 -8.10 -21.47 10.88
C THR A 14 -8.40 -20.73 9.59
N ALA A 15 -9.67 -20.43 9.35
CA ALA A 15 -10.11 -19.57 8.25
C ALA A 15 -9.84 -18.10 8.63
N LEU A 16 -8.96 -17.43 7.88
CA LEU A 16 -8.70 -15.99 8.04
C LEU A 16 -9.60 -15.15 7.14
N LEU A 17 -9.90 -15.63 5.93
CA LEU A 17 -10.86 -15.04 5.01
C LEU A 17 -11.81 -16.12 4.53
N SER A 18 -13.11 -15.84 4.50
CA SER A 18 -14.15 -16.79 4.09
C SER A 18 -15.10 -16.11 3.11
N ASN A 19 -15.08 -16.58 1.87
CA ASN A 19 -16.00 -16.17 0.80
C ASN A 19 -16.13 -14.65 0.66
N ILE A 20 -15.01 -13.94 0.62
CA ILE A 20 -15.01 -12.48 0.48
C ILE A 20 -15.39 -12.11 -0.95
N ASN A 21 -16.44 -11.29 -1.06
CA ASN A 21 -16.95 -10.76 -2.32
C ASN A 21 -17.12 -9.25 -2.18
N LEU A 22 -16.36 -8.47 -2.95
CA LEU A 22 -16.39 -7.01 -2.92
C LEU A 22 -16.23 -6.45 -4.33
N THR A 23 -16.89 -5.32 -4.58
CA THR A 23 -16.68 -4.54 -5.80
C THR A 23 -16.37 -3.11 -5.40
N LEU A 24 -15.21 -2.61 -5.83
CA LEU A 24 -14.72 -1.27 -5.49
C LEU A 24 -14.62 -0.46 -6.78
N GLU A 25 -15.33 0.67 -6.81
CA GLU A 25 -15.35 1.58 -7.93
C GLU A 25 -14.15 2.54 -7.90
N GLN A 26 -13.69 2.95 -9.06
CA GLN A 26 -12.62 3.95 -9.16
C GLN A 26 -13.07 5.32 -8.63
N GLY A 27 -12.14 6.05 -8.03
CA GLY A 27 -12.40 7.39 -7.49
C GLY A 27 -13.22 7.41 -6.20
N LYS A 28 -13.47 6.25 -5.59
CA LYS A 28 -14.16 6.12 -4.31
C LYS A 28 -13.19 5.77 -3.18
N ILE A 29 -13.58 6.13 -1.96
CA ILE A 29 -12.88 5.74 -0.72
C ILE A 29 -13.76 4.73 0.01
N TYR A 30 -13.18 3.60 0.38
CA TYR A 30 -13.85 2.53 1.10
C TYR A 30 -13.17 2.30 2.44
N GLY A 31 -13.96 2.23 3.51
CA GLY A 31 -13.49 1.86 4.83
C GLY A 31 -13.74 0.39 5.12
N VAL A 32 -12.70 -0.35 5.49
CA VAL A 32 -12.81 -1.74 5.97
C VAL A 32 -12.80 -1.72 7.49
N LEU A 33 -13.94 -2.01 8.10
CA LEU A 33 -14.13 -1.96 9.55
C LEU A 33 -14.27 -3.37 10.12
N GLY A 34 -13.76 -3.55 11.32
CA GLY A 34 -13.85 -4.82 12.06
C GLY A 34 -12.89 -4.86 13.25
N PRO A 35 -13.08 -5.78 14.19
CA PRO A 35 -12.21 -5.95 15.33
C PRO A 35 -10.80 -6.39 14.92
N ASN A 36 -9.85 -6.29 15.85
CA ASN A 36 -8.50 -6.84 15.65
C ASN A 36 -8.61 -8.35 15.42
N GLY A 37 -7.84 -8.84 14.43
CA GLY A 37 -7.90 -10.24 14.02
C GLY A 37 -9.04 -10.60 13.05
N ALA A 38 -9.88 -9.64 12.62
CA ALA A 38 -10.95 -9.87 11.65
C ALA A 38 -10.48 -10.15 10.21
N GLY A 39 -9.17 -10.15 9.95
CA GLY A 39 -8.62 -10.43 8.62
C GLY A 39 -8.43 -9.20 7.72
N LYS A 40 -8.57 -7.96 8.21
CA LYS A 40 -8.42 -6.74 7.43
C LYS A 40 -7.05 -6.66 6.72
N THR A 41 -5.97 -6.74 7.49
CA THR A 41 -4.59 -6.75 6.98
C THR A 41 -4.34 -7.97 6.07
N THR A 42 -4.93 -9.11 6.40
CA THR A 42 -4.82 -10.33 5.58
C THR A 42 -5.47 -10.13 4.21
N LEU A 43 -6.64 -9.47 4.14
CA LEU A 43 -7.28 -9.12 2.88
C LEU A 43 -6.38 -8.20 2.04
N PHE A 44 -5.77 -7.17 2.64
CA PHE A 44 -4.86 -6.28 1.94
C PHE A 44 -3.60 -7.03 1.44
N LYS A 45 -3.03 -7.91 2.26
CA LYS A 45 -1.90 -8.76 1.85
C LYS A 45 -2.27 -9.69 0.69
N SER A 46 -3.49 -10.22 0.66
CA SER A 46 -4.00 -11.02 -0.47
C SER A 46 -4.10 -10.17 -1.76
N MET A 47 -4.62 -8.94 -1.66
CA MET A 47 -4.70 -8.01 -2.80
C MET A 47 -3.31 -7.68 -3.37
N LEU A 48 -2.28 -7.63 -2.53
CA LEU A 48 -0.88 -7.39 -2.92
C LEU A 48 -0.16 -8.65 -3.43
N GLY A 49 -0.82 -9.81 -3.39
CA GLY A 49 -0.18 -11.09 -3.75
C GLY A 49 0.89 -11.55 -2.75
N LEU A 50 0.81 -11.10 -1.49
CA LEU A 50 1.75 -11.46 -0.43
C LEU A 50 1.33 -12.72 0.33
N THR A 51 0.15 -13.25 0.05
CA THR A 51 -0.40 -14.47 0.66
C THR A 51 -1.09 -15.30 -0.41
N ASP A 52 -1.02 -16.62 -0.29
CA ASP A 52 -1.77 -17.52 -1.13
C ASP A 52 -3.25 -17.51 -0.70
N PHE A 53 -4.15 -17.45 -1.66
CA PHE A 53 -5.59 -17.46 -1.46
C PHE A 53 -6.28 -18.21 -2.59
N SER A 54 -7.49 -18.69 -2.37
CA SER A 54 -8.39 -19.17 -3.43
C SER A 54 -9.39 -18.09 -3.80
N GLY A 55 -9.90 -18.13 -5.03
CA GLY A 55 -10.76 -17.10 -5.58
C GLY A 55 -10.03 -16.19 -6.56
N GLU A 56 -10.60 -15.03 -6.86
CA GLU A 56 -10.09 -14.10 -7.87
C GLU A 56 -10.06 -12.66 -7.37
N ILE A 57 -9.01 -11.94 -7.74
CA ILE A 57 -8.93 -10.47 -7.59
C ILE A 57 -8.64 -9.89 -8.97
N LEU A 58 -9.60 -9.11 -9.47
CA LEU A 58 -9.60 -8.62 -10.85
C LEU A 58 -9.66 -7.10 -10.87
N SER A 59 -8.88 -6.48 -11.78
CA SER A 59 -9.02 -5.07 -12.15
C SER A 59 -9.55 -5.01 -13.59
N ASP A 60 -10.73 -4.42 -13.76
CA ASP A 60 -11.42 -4.31 -15.06
C ASP A 60 -11.49 -5.66 -15.80
N GLY A 61 -11.80 -6.73 -15.05
CA GLY A 61 -11.98 -8.08 -15.58
C GLY A 61 -10.68 -8.86 -15.83
N GLN A 62 -9.52 -8.29 -15.57
CA GLN A 62 -8.22 -8.96 -15.70
C GLN A 62 -7.59 -9.22 -14.32
N PRO A 63 -6.80 -10.29 -14.14
CA PRO A 63 -6.06 -10.52 -12.90
C PRO A 63 -5.23 -9.29 -12.52
N VAL A 64 -5.38 -8.83 -11.29
CA VAL A 64 -4.70 -7.62 -10.83
C VAL A 64 -3.21 -7.88 -10.60
N SER A 65 -2.38 -6.95 -11.06
CA SER A 65 -0.96 -6.94 -10.71
C SER A 65 -0.75 -6.21 -9.39
N SER A 66 0.13 -6.72 -8.52
CA SER A 66 0.53 -6.03 -7.30
C SER A 66 1.09 -4.62 -7.54
N ARG A 67 1.63 -4.36 -8.73
CA ARG A 67 2.16 -3.04 -9.14
C ARG A 67 1.08 -1.97 -9.28
N CYS A 68 -0.20 -2.36 -9.44
CA CYS A 68 -1.32 -1.42 -9.49
C CYS A 68 -1.65 -0.83 -8.12
N PHE A 69 -1.10 -1.41 -7.03
CA PHE A 69 -1.36 -0.98 -5.67
C PHE A 69 -0.21 -0.16 -5.11
N GLY A 70 -0.53 1.01 -4.58
CA GLY A 70 0.28 1.65 -3.55
C GLY A 70 -0.17 1.14 -2.18
N SER A 71 0.75 0.84 -1.29
CA SER A 71 0.37 0.30 0.01
C SER A 71 1.14 0.92 1.16
N LEU A 72 0.41 1.15 2.25
CA LEU A 72 0.93 1.42 3.57
C LEU A 72 0.32 0.37 4.50
N ILE A 73 0.91 -0.83 4.48
CA ILE A 73 0.55 -1.95 5.35
C ILE A 73 1.72 -2.19 6.26
N GLU A 74 1.49 -2.10 7.57
CA GLU A 74 2.54 -2.08 8.59
C GLU A 74 3.48 -0.87 8.40
N TYR A 75 4.43 -0.66 9.29
CA TYR A 75 5.38 0.45 9.14
C TYR A 75 6.40 0.13 8.04
N PRO A 76 6.45 0.90 6.95
CA PRO A 76 7.45 0.68 5.93
C PRO A 76 8.85 0.93 6.50
N ALA A 77 9.77 0.00 6.23
CA ALA A 77 11.17 0.18 6.58
C ALA A 77 11.77 1.31 5.76
N PHE A 78 12.37 2.27 6.45
CA PHE A 78 13.16 3.35 5.87
C PHE A 78 14.57 3.32 6.43
N TYR A 79 15.52 3.80 5.64
CA TYR A 79 16.92 3.89 6.05
C TYR A 79 17.15 5.18 6.83
N SER A 80 17.49 5.06 8.11
CA SER A 80 17.62 6.19 9.04
C SER A 80 18.67 7.21 8.64
N ARG A 81 19.73 6.76 7.95
CA ARG A 81 20.85 7.58 7.48
C ARG A 81 20.68 8.17 6.09
N LEU A 82 19.63 7.84 5.39
CA LEU A 82 19.27 8.44 4.12
C LEU A 82 18.29 9.59 4.33
N THR A 83 18.34 10.56 3.44
CA THR A 83 17.36 11.65 3.39
C THR A 83 15.98 11.14 2.98
N VAL A 84 14.97 11.97 3.16
CA VAL A 84 13.61 11.72 2.67
C VAL A 84 13.62 11.39 1.18
N GLU A 85 14.30 12.21 0.39
CA GLU A 85 14.39 12.05 -1.07
C GLU A 85 15.15 10.78 -1.47
N GLU A 86 16.26 10.47 -0.80
CA GLU A 86 17.06 9.26 -1.07
C GLU A 86 16.30 7.98 -0.76
N ASN A 87 15.54 7.95 0.33
CA ASN A 87 14.66 6.82 0.66
C ASN A 87 13.63 6.56 -0.46
N LEU A 88 12.99 7.61 -0.97
CA LEU A 88 12.04 7.47 -2.08
C LEU A 88 12.73 7.07 -3.39
N LYS A 89 13.91 7.60 -3.70
CA LYS A 89 14.71 7.20 -4.87
C LYS A 89 15.06 5.72 -4.81
N LEU A 90 15.51 5.24 -3.65
CA LEU A 90 15.83 3.82 -3.47
C LEU A 90 14.61 2.92 -3.67
N HIS A 91 13.45 3.32 -3.14
CA HIS A 91 12.21 2.58 -3.36
C HIS A 91 11.77 2.59 -4.83
N ALA A 92 11.90 3.73 -5.50
CA ALA A 92 11.61 3.84 -6.93
C ALA A 92 12.51 2.93 -7.78
N GLN A 93 13.79 2.81 -7.43
CA GLN A 93 14.72 1.88 -8.08
C GLN A 93 14.29 0.43 -7.86
N TYR A 94 13.87 0.08 -6.63
CA TYR A 94 13.34 -1.25 -6.33
C TYR A 94 12.11 -1.60 -7.18
N LEU A 95 11.22 -0.62 -7.40
CA LEU A 95 10.06 -0.78 -8.28
C LEU A 95 10.40 -0.77 -9.77
N GLY A 96 11.65 -0.48 -10.15
CA GLY A 96 12.09 -0.37 -11.55
C GLY A 96 11.54 0.87 -12.26
N LEU A 97 11.18 1.92 -11.54
CA LEU A 97 10.64 3.16 -12.10
C LEU A 97 11.76 3.96 -12.77
N LYS A 98 11.63 4.24 -14.07
CA LYS A 98 12.61 4.99 -14.83
C LYS A 98 12.61 6.49 -14.52
N GLN A 99 11.42 7.05 -14.30
CA GLN A 99 11.22 8.50 -14.04
C GLN A 99 10.21 8.69 -12.90
N PRO A 100 10.61 8.39 -11.64
CA PRO A 100 9.71 8.55 -10.51
C PRO A 100 9.46 10.04 -10.22
N ASN A 101 8.20 10.43 -10.08
CA ASN A 101 7.83 11.80 -9.72
C ASN A 101 7.88 11.99 -8.19
N ILE A 102 9.08 11.95 -7.62
CA ILE A 102 9.32 12.05 -6.18
C ILE A 102 8.87 13.41 -5.65
N GLU A 103 9.11 14.49 -6.39
CA GLU A 103 8.71 15.84 -5.99
C GLU A 103 7.19 15.95 -5.84
N ALA A 104 6.41 15.42 -6.80
CA ALA A 104 4.96 15.44 -6.72
C ALA A 104 4.46 14.61 -5.54
N ALA A 105 5.03 13.42 -5.31
CA ALA A 105 4.67 12.58 -4.16
C ALA A 105 4.95 13.31 -2.83
N LEU A 106 6.07 14.01 -2.70
CA LEU A 106 6.39 14.80 -1.50
C LEU A 106 5.48 16.01 -1.33
N LYS A 107 5.09 16.68 -2.43
CA LYS A 107 4.13 17.80 -2.40
C LYS A 107 2.76 17.34 -1.87
N GLN A 108 2.26 16.21 -2.34
CA GLN A 108 0.96 15.67 -1.91
C GLN A 108 0.87 15.44 -0.40
N VAL A 109 1.98 15.15 0.25
CA VAL A 109 2.02 14.89 1.70
C VAL A 109 2.64 16.03 2.51
N ASN A 110 2.88 17.19 1.91
CA ASN A 110 3.49 18.36 2.55
C ASN A 110 4.86 18.05 3.19
N LEU A 111 5.73 17.34 2.46
CA LEU A 111 7.09 16.98 2.88
C LEU A 111 8.19 17.51 1.94
N LEU A 112 7.85 18.31 0.94
CA LEU A 112 8.83 18.78 -0.03
C LEU A 112 9.97 19.58 0.62
N ASP A 113 9.65 20.44 1.58
CA ASP A 113 10.64 21.27 2.30
C ASP A 113 11.57 20.41 3.18
N ALA A 114 11.13 19.23 3.56
CA ALA A 114 11.91 18.28 4.34
C ALA A 114 12.71 17.28 3.48
N ARG A 115 12.71 17.41 2.16
CA ARG A 115 13.30 16.40 1.24
C ARG A 115 14.76 16.08 1.51
N LYS A 116 15.53 17.04 2.03
CA LYS A 116 16.96 16.90 2.37
C LYS A 116 17.22 16.51 3.83
N LYS A 117 16.20 16.43 4.68
CA LYS A 117 16.36 15.96 6.05
C LYS A 117 16.59 14.46 6.09
N LEU A 118 17.42 13.99 7.00
CA LEU A 118 17.59 12.58 7.28
C LEU A 118 16.29 11.99 7.85
N PHE A 119 15.99 10.74 7.51
CA PHE A 119 14.81 10.06 8.06
C PHE A 119 14.82 10.03 9.58
N SER A 120 16.01 9.86 10.20
CA SER A 120 16.17 9.89 11.65
C SER A 120 15.72 11.20 12.31
N GLN A 121 15.72 12.31 11.59
CA GLN A 121 15.34 13.65 12.04
C GLN A 121 13.84 13.95 11.91
N LEU A 122 13.07 13.02 11.32
CA LEU A 122 11.64 13.22 11.10
C LEU A 122 10.84 12.91 12.36
N SER A 123 9.81 13.74 12.62
CA SER A 123 8.77 13.43 13.61
C SER A 123 7.96 12.20 13.19
N LEU A 124 7.23 11.60 14.12
CA LEU A 124 6.37 10.44 13.83
C LEU A 124 5.37 10.75 12.69
N GLY A 125 4.68 11.90 12.75
CA GLY A 125 3.75 12.30 11.72
C GLY A 125 4.42 12.54 10.35
N MET A 126 5.67 13.05 10.32
CA MET A 126 6.42 13.17 9.07
C MET A 126 6.81 11.79 8.50
N ARG A 127 7.16 10.82 9.35
CA ARG A 127 7.46 9.44 8.95
C ARG A 127 6.23 8.76 8.35
N GLN A 128 5.05 8.95 8.96
CA GLN A 128 3.79 8.43 8.44
C GLN A 128 3.48 9.03 7.05
N ARG A 129 3.60 10.35 6.90
CA ARG A 129 3.42 11.03 5.61
C ARG A 129 4.41 10.56 4.55
N LEU A 130 5.66 10.29 4.92
CA LEU A 130 6.65 9.70 4.00
C LEU A 130 6.23 8.29 3.55
N GLY A 131 5.66 7.49 4.43
CA GLY A 131 5.07 6.18 4.09
C GLY A 131 3.97 6.30 3.04
N ILE A 132 3.11 7.30 3.19
CA ILE A 132 2.06 7.60 2.20
C ILE A 132 2.68 8.08 0.88
N ALA A 133 3.67 8.99 0.91
CA ALA A 133 4.38 9.43 -0.29
C ALA A 133 5.01 8.27 -1.06
N ARG A 134 5.61 7.32 -0.33
CA ARG A 134 6.16 6.09 -0.92
C ARG A 134 5.09 5.26 -1.63
N ALA A 135 3.89 5.18 -1.07
CA ALA A 135 2.78 4.44 -1.66
C ALA A 135 2.25 5.09 -2.96
N PHE A 136 2.49 6.39 -3.17
CA PHE A 136 2.13 7.10 -4.41
C PHE A 136 3.17 6.99 -5.53
N LEU A 137 4.30 6.35 -5.30
CA LEU A 137 5.29 6.16 -6.37
C LEU A 137 4.83 5.09 -7.36
N GLY A 138 4.96 5.38 -8.66
CA GLY A 138 4.58 4.48 -9.75
C GLY A 138 3.14 4.72 -10.27
N ASP A 139 2.70 3.82 -11.15
CA ASP A 139 1.36 3.87 -11.75
C ASP A 139 0.33 3.23 -10.82
N VAL A 140 0.07 3.90 -9.70
CA VAL A 140 -0.82 3.42 -8.67
C VAL A 140 -2.27 3.68 -9.05
N GLN A 141 -3.06 2.61 -9.20
CA GLN A 141 -4.51 2.68 -9.46
C GLN A 141 -5.32 2.55 -8.17
N TYR A 142 -4.80 1.84 -7.19
CA TYR A 142 -5.44 1.57 -5.90
C TYR A 142 -4.48 1.85 -4.76
N LEU A 143 -4.96 2.49 -3.71
CA LEU A 143 -4.19 2.79 -2.51
C LEU A 143 -4.77 2.00 -1.33
N LEU A 144 -3.93 1.18 -0.72
CA LEU A 144 -4.27 0.38 0.47
C LEU A 144 -3.59 0.99 1.69
N LEU A 145 -4.38 1.49 2.63
CA LEU A 145 -3.89 2.07 3.87
C LEU A 145 -4.41 1.24 5.05
N ASP A 146 -3.51 0.61 5.79
CA ASP A 146 -3.82 -0.16 6.99
C ASP A 146 -3.39 0.67 8.20
N GLU A 147 -4.35 1.12 9.00
CA GLU A 147 -4.15 1.96 10.18
C GLU A 147 -3.20 3.15 9.92
N PRO A 148 -3.56 4.07 8.99
CA PRO A 148 -2.65 5.13 8.53
C PRO A 148 -2.39 6.25 9.55
N THR A 149 -2.94 6.16 10.74
CA THR A 149 -2.84 7.16 11.84
C THR A 149 -1.96 6.68 12.98
#